data_7af82bf2e0634a924faf34cef1fa91a0
#
_entry.id   7af82bf2e0634a924faf34cef1fa91a0
#
_cell.length_a   1.000
_cell.length_b   1.000
_cell.length_c   1.000
_cell.angle_alpha   90.00
_cell.angle_beta   90.00
_cell.angle_gamma   90.00
#
_symmetry.space_group_name_H-M   'P 1'
#
loop_
_entity.id
_entity.type
_entity.pdbx_description
1 polymer ?
#
loop_
_entity_poly.entity_id
_entity_poly.type
_entity_poly.pdbx_seq_one_letter_code
_entity_poly.pdbx_strand_id
1 'polypeptide(L)'
;LVLHNPNSASGKIADDKALQIYVPPDTEPSWLAAVKGVLQQHYTETRLDAYFDNNDGIKIDNKKLPRSIRKDIQKKVDEKNDEQFAAVRSFLDKKMLEEHYLSAGSGTVEKPNAVQHSVPAWLIFGMFFIMIPLSNVMALERQTNTITRLRLARASAFGLIAAKLVPYFLINQLQFVGMLLLGRYLLPEIGVPALILNGSLVPYALLSAAVSAAALGYALLISVCAKSTEHAVVLGGGGIILMAAIGGIMVPAHVMPETMQQLTWISPMAWGL
;
A
#
# COMPACT_ATOMS: atom_id res chain seq x y z
N LEU A 1 16.04 13.80 -0.69
CA LEU A 1 15.13 14.59 0.15
C LEU A 1 15.30 16.06 -0.20
N VAL A 2 14.22 16.72 -0.59
CA VAL A 2 14.21 18.17 -0.84
C VAL A 2 13.26 18.80 0.16
N LEU A 3 13.76 19.74 0.95
CA LEU A 3 12.95 20.53 1.88
C LEU A 3 12.57 21.84 1.18
N HIS A 4 11.29 22.09 1.06
CA HIS A 4 10.77 23.37 0.59
C HIS A 4 10.08 24.09 1.74
N ASN A 5 10.64 25.23 2.13
CA ASN A 5 10.03 26.11 3.10
C ASN A 5 9.26 27.22 2.37
N PRO A 6 7.92 27.14 2.25
CA PRO A 6 7.14 28.15 1.55
C PRO A 6 7.17 29.53 2.24
N ASN A 7 7.67 29.60 3.48
CA ASN A 7 7.74 30.81 4.28
C ASN A 7 9.09 31.55 4.15
N SER A 8 10.08 30.98 3.41
CA SER A 8 11.42 31.55 3.28
C SER A 8 11.46 32.89 2.53
N ALA A 9 10.44 33.18 1.72
CA ALA A 9 10.38 34.41 0.91
C ALA A 9 9.89 35.66 1.68
N SER A 10 9.22 35.49 2.83
CA SER A 10 8.57 36.62 3.56
C SER A 10 9.34 37.09 4.79
N GLY A 11 10.35 36.37 5.25
CA GLY A 11 11.12 36.69 6.45
C GLY A 11 10.29 36.73 7.77
N LYS A 12 8.99 36.40 7.69
CA LYS A 12 8.07 36.35 8.84
C LYS A 12 7.69 34.91 9.11
N ILE A 13 7.98 34.44 10.31
CA ILE A 13 7.64 33.11 10.83
C ILE A 13 6.12 32.91 10.99
N ALA A 14 5.35 33.94 10.69
CA ALA A 14 3.90 34.02 10.97
C ALA A 14 2.98 33.43 9.88
N ASP A 15 3.52 32.89 8.79
CA ASP A 15 2.67 32.32 7.74
C ASP A 15 2.37 30.84 8.00
N ASP A 16 1.11 30.51 7.97
CA ASP A 16 0.41 29.31 8.46
C ASP A 16 0.57 28.05 7.57
N LYS A 17 1.62 28.02 6.72
CA LYS A 17 1.85 26.94 5.76
C LYS A 17 2.76 25.87 6.33
N ALA A 18 2.33 24.62 6.18
CA ALA A 18 3.13 23.44 6.56
C ALA A 18 4.46 23.36 5.78
N LEU A 19 5.50 22.86 6.44
CA LEU A 19 6.78 22.56 5.78
C LEU A 19 6.57 21.39 4.81
N GLN A 20 6.92 21.56 3.55
CA GLN A 20 6.77 20.54 2.52
C GLN A 20 8.03 19.70 2.41
N ILE A 21 7.90 18.39 2.55
CA ILE A 21 8.99 17.43 2.38
C ILE A 21 8.73 16.63 1.12
N TYR A 22 9.63 16.70 0.17
CA TYR A 22 9.60 15.89 -1.05
C TYR A 22 10.47 14.65 -0.87
N VAL A 23 9.86 13.49 -0.97
CA VAL A 23 10.48 12.19 -0.66
C VAL A 23 10.40 11.27 -1.87
N PRO A 24 11.50 10.61 -2.29
CA PRO A 24 11.45 9.51 -3.24
C PRO A 24 10.60 8.35 -2.69
N PRO A 25 9.83 7.63 -3.54
CA PRO A 25 8.93 6.57 -3.09
C PRO A 25 9.66 5.35 -2.51
N ASP A 26 10.93 5.17 -2.81
CA ASP A 26 11.82 4.11 -2.36
C ASP A 26 12.54 4.40 -1.04
N THR A 27 12.23 5.54 -0.40
CA THR A 27 12.87 5.93 0.86
C THR A 27 12.44 5.02 2.01
N GLU A 28 13.42 4.53 2.77
CA GLU A 28 13.19 3.65 3.91
C GLU A 28 12.31 4.33 4.98
N PRO A 29 11.18 3.69 5.40
CA PRO A 29 10.24 4.28 6.34
C PRO A 29 10.84 4.64 7.70
N SER A 30 11.79 3.84 8.20
CA SER A 30 12.48 4.06 9.48
C SER A 30 13.32 5.33 9.45
N TRP A 31 14.09 5.51 8.38
CA TRP A 31 14.90 6.72 8.17
C TRP A 31 14.03 7.97 8.01
N LEU A 32 12.94 7.86 7.23
CA LEU A 32 12.00 8.95 7.06
C LEU A 32 11.33 9.36 8.38
N ALA A 33 10.96 8.37 9.22
CA ALA A 33 10.38 8.63 10.54
C ALA A 33 11.39 9.35 11.47
N ALA A 34 12.67 8.94 11.44
CA ALA A 34 13.72 9.58 12.23
C ALA A 34 13.95 11.04 11.79
N VAL A 35 14.06 11.29 10.48
CA VAL A 35 14.22 12.65 9.93
C VAL A 35 13.03 13.53 10.29
N LYS A 36 11.80 13.02 10.18
CA LYS A 36 10.60 13.74 10.59
C LYS A 36 10.61 14.08 12.07
N GLY A 37 11.00 13.14 12.93
CA GLY A 37 11.09 13.35 14.37
C GLY A 37 12.01 14.53 14.68
N VAL A 38 13.20 14.55 14.10
CA VAL A 38 14.19 15.64 14.29
C VAL A 38 13.65 16.98 13.75
N LEU A 39 13.06 16.97 12.54
CA LEU A 39 12.52 18.19 11.93
C LEU A 39 11.34 18.74 12.72
N GLN A 40 10.42 17.89 13.18
CA GLN A 40 9.30 18.29 14.01
C GLN A 40 9.77 18.88 15.34
N GLN A 41 10.73 18.23 16.00
CA GLN A 41 11.28 18.74 17.25
C GLN A 41 11.88 20.13 17.05
N HIS A 42 12.80 20.28 16.11
CA HIS A 42 13.49 21.54 15.89
C HIS A 42 12.57 22.66 15.40
N TYR A 43 11.60 22.34 14.53
CA TYR A 43 10.62 23.31 14.04
C TYR A 43 9.64 23.73 15.13
N THR A 44 9.25 22.81 16.00
CA THR A 44 8.38 23.09 17.17
C THR A 44 9.12 23.98 18.17
N GLU A 45 10.39 23.69 18.49
CA GLU A 45 11.22 24.51 19.37
C GLU A 45 11.35 25.94 18.83
N THR A 46 11.73 26.10 17.56
CA THR A 46 11.91 27.43 16.94
C THR A 46 10.61 28.23 16.91
N ARG A 47 9.47 27.60 16.67
CA ARG A 47 8.17 28.28 16.67
C ARG A 47 7.68 28.63 18.05
N LEU A 48 7.91 27.77 19.05
CA LEU A 48 7.58 28.06 20.43
C LEU A 48 8.42 29.23 20.96
N ASP A 49 9.73 29.25 20.66
CA ASP A 49 10.60 30.35 21.04
C ASP A 49 10.13 31.68 20.41
N ALA A 50 9.79 31.68 19.12
CA ALA A 50 9.27 32.86 18.44
C ALA A 50 7.89 33.30 18.98
N TYR A 51 7.05 32.36 19.43
CA TYR A 51 5.76 32.68 20.06
C TYR A 51 5.95 33.31 21.45
N PHE A 52 6.89 32.78 22.24
CA PHE A 52 7.18 33.32 23.58
C PHE A 52 7.94 34.65 23.52
N ASP A 53 8.84 34.84 22.56
CA ASP A 53 9.54 36.12 22.34
C ASP A 53 8.58 37.25 21.93
N ASN A 54 7.53 36.92 21.17
CA ASN A 54 6.53 37.90 20.73
C ASN A 54 5.42 38.19 21.77
N ASN A 55 5.31 37.35 22.79
CA ASN A 55 4.37 37.45 23.91
C ASN A 55 5.16 37.66 25.22
N ASP A 56 5.75 38.85 25.38
CA ASP A 56 6.28 39.29 26.67
C ASP A 56 5.16 39.20 27.74
N GLY A 57 5.21 38.12 28.50
CA GLY A 57 4.24 37.84 29.56
C GLY A 57 4.27 38.98 30.54
N ILE A 58 3.11 39.63 30.75
CA ILE A 58 2.92 40.69 31.72
C ILE A 58 3.37 40.17 33.08
N LYS A 59 4.59 40.52 33.48
CA LYS A 59 5.09 40.29 34.87
C LYS A 59 4.39 41.24 35.80
N ILE A 60 3.26 40.84 36.36
CA ILE A 60 2.53 41.62 37.37
C ILE A 60 3.17 41.37 38.73
N ASP A 61 3.79 42.37 39.32
CA ASP A 61 4.29 42.32 40.69
C ASP A 61 3.10 42.38 41.68
N ASN A 62 2.67 41.20 42.10
CA ASN A 62 1.46 40.98 42.93
C ASN A 62 1.57 41.46 44.39
N LYS A 63 2.73 41.99 44.81
CA LYS A 63 2.97 42.31 46.24
C LYS A 63 2.29 43.59 46.76
N LYS A 64 1.81 44.48 45.88
CA LYS A 64 1.30 45.81 46.29
C LYS A 64 -0.23 46.06 46.01
N LEU A 65 -1.00 45.04 45.63
CA LEU A 65 -2.40 45.21 45.23
C LEU A 65 -3.41 44.79 46.33
N PRO A 66 -4.55 45.54 46.49
CA PRO A 66 -5.63 45.19 47.40
C PRO A 66 -6.28 43.83 47.09
N ARG A 67 -6.75 43.10 48.12
CA ARG A 67 -7.26 41.71 47.99
C ARG A 67 -8.45 41.58 47.02
N SER A 68 -9.29 42.59 46.82
CA SER A 68 -10.41 42.58 45.86
C SER A 68 -9.92 42.60 44.42
N ILE A 69 -8.94 43.45 44.14
CA ILE A 69 -8.34 43.58 42.78
C ILE A 69 -7.50 42.36 42.44
N ARG A 70 -6.87 41.70 43.41
CA ARG A 70 -6.09 40.47 43.21
C ARG A 70 -6.96 39.32 42.73
N LYS A 71 -8.21 39.17 43.18
CA LYS A 71 -9.14 38.14 42.70
C LYS A 71 -9.56 38.36 41.25
N ASP A 72 -9.85 39.61 40.85
CA ASP A 72 -10.24 39.93 39.50
C ASP A 72 -9.07 39.80 38.51
N ILE A 73 -7.88 40.17 38.92
CA ILE A 73 -6.68 40.00 38.14
C ILE A 73 -6.35 38.50 38.00
N GLN A 74 -6.45 37.70 39.08
CA GLN A 74 -6.20 36.26 39.03
C GLN A 74 -7.19 35.60 38.06
N LYS A 75 -8.47 35.93 38.11
CA LYS A 75 -9.48 35.41 37.19
C LYS A 75 -9.17 35.74 35.71
N LYS A 76 -8.78 37.01 35.46
CA LYS A 76 -8.37 37.43 34.09
C LYS A 76 -7.06 36.79 33.61
N VAL A 77 -6.12 36.50 34.52
CA VAL A 77 -4.88 35.78 34.19
C VAL A 77 -5.18 34.32 33.90
N ASP A 78 -6.07 33.69 34.68
CA ASP A 78 -6.48 32.31 34.47
C ASP A 78 -7.24 32.16 33.12
N GLU A 79 -8.23 33.07 32.84
CA GLU A 79 -8.90 33.10 31.53
C GLU A 79 -7.93 33.30 30.35
N LYS A 80 -6.96 34.22 30.52
CA LYS A 80 -5.97 34.49 29.46
C LYS A 80 -4.94 33.37 29.29
N ASN A 81 -4.61 32.69 30.39
CA ASN A 81 -3.77 31.45 30.32
C ASN A 81 -4.52 30.34 29.62
N ASP A 82 -5.82 30.14 29.90
CA ASP A 82 -6.63 29.12 29.24
C ASP A 82 -6.76 29.40 27.72
N GLU A 83 -6.94 30.65 27.32
CA GLU A 83 -6.92 31.07 25.91
C GLU A 83 -5.56 30.86 25.27
N GLN A 84 -4.44 31.16 25.98
CA GLN A 84 -3.09 30.91 25.49
C GLN A 84 -2.78 29.42 25.38
N PHE A 85 -3.18 28.60 26.36
CA PHE A 85 -3.03 27.14 26.29
C PHE A 85 -3.90 26.56 25.17
N ALA A 86 -5.11 27.05 24.93
CA ALA A 86 -5.93 26.63 23.81
C ALA A 86 -5.30 27.03 22.47
N ALA A 87 -4.72 28.21 22.37
CA ALA A 87 -4.01 28.67 21.17
C ALA A 87 -2.76 27.85 20.90
N VAL A 88 -1.93 27.54 21.92
CA VAL A 88 -0.77 26.67 21.80
C VAL A 88 -1.19 25.25 21.42
N ARG A 89 -2.27 24.73 22.00
CA ARG A 89 -2.80 23.40 21.69
C ARG A 89 -3.31 23.32 20.25
N SER A 90 -4.09 24.31 19.81
CA SER A 90 -4.55 24.40 18.42
C SER A 90 -3.41 24.55 17.42
N PHE A 91 -2.31 25.16 17.85
CA PHE A 91 -1.10 25.34 17.08
C PHE A 91 -0.28 24.03 16.97
N LEU A 92 -0.21 23.24 18.04
CA LEU A 92 0.45 21.93 18.04
C LEU A 92 -0.36 20.87 17.27
N ASP A 93 -1.69 20.99 17.24
CA ASP A 93 -2.58 20.10 16.49
C ASP A 93 -2.57 20.38 14.96
N LYS A 94 -2.02 21.51 14.53
CA LYS A 94 -1.87 21.80 13.10
C LYS A 94 -0.81 20.92 12.47
N LYS A 95 -1.15 20.34 11.33
CA LYS A 95 -0.27 19.52 10.51
C LYS A 95 0.97 20.33 10.10
N MET A 96 2.08 20.15 10.82
CA MET A 96 3.30 20.95 10.64
C MET A 96 4.14 20.51 9.44
N LEU A 97 3.98 19.26 9.01
CA LEU A 97 4.75 18.63 7.93
C LEU A 97 3.80 18.01 6.91
N GLU A 98 3.97 18.37 5.65
CA GLU A 98 3.25 17.79 4.53
C GLU A 98 4.22 17.00 3.65
N GLU A 99 3.92 15.74 3.44
CA GLU A 99 4.74 14.82 2.66
C GLU A 99 4.26 14.79 1.22
N HIS A 100 5.18 15.06 0.30
CA HIS A 100 4.96 14.89 -1.12
C HIS A 100 5.89 13.81 -1.65
N TYR A 101 5.32 12.74 -2.19
CA TYR A 101 6.10 11.68 -2.83
C TYR A 101 6.35 12.05 -4.29
N LEU A 102 7.61 12.00 -4.70
CA LEU A 102 8.01 12.30 -6.08
C LEU A 102 7.81 11.05 -6.94
N SER A 103 7.05 11.18 -8.03
CA SER A 103 7.00 10.15 -9.08
C SER A 103 8.13 10.37 -10.08
N ALA A 104 8.60 9.28 -10.72
CA ALA A 104 9.57 9.34 -11.81
C ALA A 104 9.10 10.13 -13.05
N GLY A 105 7.83 10.54 -13.10
CA GLY A 105 7.22 11.37 -14.15
C GLY A 105 6.60 12.63 -13.55
N SER A 106 7.39 13.66 -13.26
CA SER A 106 7.04 15.07 -12.97
C SER A 106 5.72 15.38 -12.19
N GLY A 107 5.20 14.49 -11.36
CA GLY A 107 4.00 14.70 -10.56
C GLY A 107 4.18 14.27 -9.10
N THR A 108 3.52 14.97 -8.17
CA THR A 108 3.40 14.52 -6.77
C THR A 108 2.41 13.37 -6.72
N VAL A 109 2.80 12.23 -6.13
CA VAL A 109 1.94 11.07 -5.92
C VAL A 109 1.51 11.04 -4.46
N GLU A 110 0.25 10.70 -4.21
CA GLU A 110 -0.23 10.41 -2.87
C GLU A 110 0.61 9.27 -2.25
N LYS A 111 0.79 9.33 -0.93
CA LYS A 111 1.55 8.32 -0.19
C LYS A 111 1.10 6.92 -0.61
N PRO A 112 2.02 6.04 -1.04
CA PRO A 112 1.67 4.66 -1.35
C PRO A 112 1.00 4.04 -0.14
N ASN A 113 -0.29 3.74 -0.30
CA ASN A 113 -1.10 3.15 0.75
C ASN A 113 -0.82 1.65 0.81
N ALA A 114 -0.81 1.05 1.99
CA ALA A 114 -0.67 -0.41 2.14
C ALA A 114 -1.65 -1.19 1.24
N VAL A 115 -2.84 -0.65 0.99
CA VAL A 115 -3.85 -1.21 0.08
C VAL A 115 -3.35 -1.29 -1.36
N GLN A 116 -2.54 -0.33 -1.82
CA GLN A 116 -2.01 -0.30 -3.19
C GLN A 116 -1.06 -1.47 -3.49
N HIS A 117 -0.41 -2.02 -2.47
CA HIS A 117 0.39 -3.23 -2.59
C HIS A 117 -0.44 -4.47 -2.27
N SER A 118 -1.18 -4.48 -1.15
CA SER A 118 -1.83 -5.68 -0.63
C SER A 118 -2.94 -6.19 -1.55
N VAL A 119 -3.78 -5.32 -2.13
CA VAL A 119 -4.89 -5.77 -2.99
C VAL A 119 -4.37 -6.44 -4.26
N PRO A 120 -3.46 -5.85 -5.07
CA PRO A 120 -2.88 -6.53 -6.22
C PRO A 120 -2.11 -7.80 -5.85
N ALA A 121 -1.36 -7.79 -4.75
CA ALA A 121 -0.59 -8.93 -4.28
C ALA A 121 -1.49 -10.15 -4.00
N TRP A 122 -2.52 -9.98 -3.16
CA TRP A 122 -3.46 -11.05 -2.84
C TRP A 122 -4.35 -11.46 -4.02
N LEU A 123 -4.64 -10.51 -4.93
CA LEU A 123 -5.34 -10.79 -6.17
C LEU A 123 -4.53 -11.76 -7.05
N ILE A 124 -3.26 -11.44 -7.33
CA ILE A 124 -2.37 -12.29 -8.13
C ILE A 124 -2.20 -13.66 -7.47
N PHE A 125 -1.96 -13.68 -6.16
CA PHE A 125 -1.89 -14.91 -5.38
C PHE A 125 -3.15 -15.77 -5.56
N GLY A 126 -4.34 -15.17 -5.40
CA GLY A 126 -5.61 -15.86 -5.59
C GLY A 126 -5.81 -16.39 -7.01
N MET A 127 -5.38 -15.66 -8.05
CA MET A 127 -5.48 -16.10 -9.43
C MET A 127 -4.67 -17.37 -9.73
N PHE A 128 -3.52 -17.57 -9.07
CA PHE A 128 -2.74 -18.78 -9.23
C PHE A 128 -3.38 -20.01 -8.60
N PHE A 129 -4.29 -19.86 -7.62
CA PHE A 129 -5.03 -20.97 -7.04
C PHE A 129 -5.98 -21.68 -8.03
N ILE A 130 -6.26 -21.06 -9.19
CA ILE A 130 -6.98 -21.72 -10.30
C ILE A 130 -6.28 -23.02 -10.76
N MET A 131 -5.01 -23.17 -10.42
CA MET A 131 -4.24 -24.38 -10.65
C MET A 131 -4.90 -25.60 -9.99
N ILE A 132 -5.45 -25.47 -8.78
CA ILE A 132 -6.02 -26.59 -8.03
C ILE A 132 -7.16 -27.29 -8.81
N PRO A 133 -8.27 -26.61 -9.15
CA PRO A 133 -9.35 -27.25 -9.88
C PRO A 133 -8.93 -27.72 -11.28
N LEU A 134 -8.09 -26.95 -12.00
CA LEU A 134 -7.68 -27.32 -13.35
C LEU A 134 -6.78 -28.56 -13.34
N SER A 135 -5.77 -28.62 -12.47
CA SER A 135 -4.87 -29.78 -12.38
C SER A 135 -5.60 -31.03 -11.88
N ASN A 136 -6.56 -30.88 -10.96
CA ASN A 136 -7.38 -31.99 -10.48
C ASN A 136 -8.25 -32.60 -11.60
N VAL A 137 -8.93 -31.78 -12.39
CA VAL A 137 -9.71 -32.24 -13.55
C VAL A 137 -8.82 -33.01 -14.52
N MET A 138 -7.64 -32.45 -14.84
CA MET A 138 -6.70 -33.12 -15.77
C MET A 138 -6.08 -34.39 -15.20
N ALA A 139 -5.80 -34.46 -13.90
CA ALA A 139 -5.32 -35.66 -13.24
C ALA A 139 -6.40 -36.76 -13.22
N LEU A 140 -7.64 -36.40 -12.88
CA LEU A 140 -8.78 -37.30 -12.86
C LEU A 140 -9.06 -37.92 -14.25
N GLU A 141 -9.04 -37.09 -15.31
CA GLU A 141 -9.23 -37.58 -16.69
C GLU A 141 -8.16 -38.56 -17.14
N ARG A 142 -6.92 -38.43 -16.65
CA ARG A 142 -5.87 -39.43 -16.88
C ARG A 142 -6.14 -40.73 -16.11
N GLN A 143 -6.53 -40.64 -14.85
CA GLN A 143 -6.84 -41.79 -14.00
C GLN A 143 -8.02 -42.60 -14.56
N THR A 144 -9.05 -41.92 -15.10
CA THR A 144 -10.25 -42.54 -15.66
C THR A 144 -10.12 -42.96 -17.13
N ASN A 145 -8.91 -42.78 -17.73
CA ASN A 145 -8.65 -43.03 -19.15
C ASN A 145 -9.55 -42.24 -20.13
N THR A 146 -10.18 -41.17 -19.67
CA THR A 146 -11.04 -40.31 -20.49
C THR A 146 -10.29 -39.70 -21.66
N ILE A 147 -9.03 -39.31 -21.46
CA ILE A 147 -8.16 -38.79 -22.54
C ILE A 147 -7.99 -39.79 -23.66
N THR A 148 -7.81 -41.07 -23.33
CA THR A 148 -7.67 -42.16 -24.33
C THR A 148 -8.93 -42.33 -25.17
N ARG A 149 -10.12 -42.27 -24.53
CA ARG A 149 -11.41 -42.33 -25.23
C ARG A 149 -11.62 -41.16 -26.16
N LEU A 150 -11.25 -39.94 -25.74
CA LEU A 150 -11.36 -38.73 -26.54
C LEU A 150 -10.37 -38.75 -27.73
N ARG A 151 -9.17 -39.33 -27.57
CA ARG A 151 -8.23 -39.54 -28.69
C ARG A 151 -8.75 -40.54 -29.71
N LEU A 152 -9.38 -41.63 -29.26
CA LEU A 152 -10.02 -42.60 -30.15
C LEU A 152 -11.20 -41.95 -30.95
N ALA A 153 -11.91 -41.00 -30.37
CA ALA A 153 -12.93 -40.19 -31.04
C ALA A 153 -12.35 -39.11 -31.99
N ARG A 154 -11.02 -39.11 -32.27
CA ARG A 154 -10.31 -38.15 -33.10
C ARG A 154 -10.41 -36.70 -32.63
N ALA A 155 -10.66 -36.45 -31.32
CA ALA A 155 -10.61 -35.12 -30.77
C ALA A 155 -9.19 -34.52 -30.85
N SER A 156 -9.06 -33.27 -31.30
CA SER A 156 -7.75 -32.63 -31.38
C SER A 156 -7.21 -32.31 -30.00
N ALA A 157 -5.92 -32.53 -29.77
CA ALA A 157 -5.28 -32.24 -28.48
C ALA A 157 -5.41 -30.76 -28.12
N PHE A 158 -5.27 -29.83 -29.09
CA PHE A 158 -5.43 -28.40 -28.90
C PHE A 158 -6.86 -28.07 -28.48
N GLY A 159 -7.87 -28.61 -29.15
CA GLY A 159 -9.27 -28.39 -28.77
C GLY A 159 -9.61 -28.85 -27.35
N LEU A 160 -9.06 -30.02 -26.95
CA LEU A 160 -9.25 -30.55 -25.57
C LEU A 160 -8.62 -29.64 -24.50
N ILE A 161 -7.43 -29.13 -24.76
CA ILE A 161 -6.75 -28.22 -23.83
C ILE A 161 -7.48 -26.88 -23.81
N ALA A 162 -7.80 -26.29 -24.96
CA ALA A 162 -8.49 -25.01 -25.07
C ALA A 162 -9.86 -25.04 -24.40
N ALA A 163 -10.65 -26.10 -24.58
CA ALA A 163 -11.95 -26.28 -23.93
C ALA A 163 -11.86 -26.24 -22.39
N LYS A 164 -10.72 -26.58 -21.82
CA LYS A 164 -10.48 -26.46 -20.36
C LYS A 164 -9.94 -25.10 -19.97
N LEU A 165 -8.98 -24.59 -20.72
CA LEU A 165 -8.32 -23.33 -20.34
C LEU A 165 -9.27 -22.13 -20.45
N VAL A 166 -10.15 -22.09 -21.45
CA VAL A 166 -11.05 -20.95 -21.68
C VAL A 166 -11.98 -20.68 -20.49
N PRO A 167 -12.71 -21.66 -19.92
CA PRO A 167 -13.55 -21.41 -18.75
C PRO A 167 -12.74 -20.90 -17.54
N TYR A 168 -11.60 -21.50 -17.25
CA TYR A 168 -10.76 -21.08 -16.14
C TYR A 168 -10.12 -19.71 -16.37
N PHE A 169 -9.79 -19.36 -17.60
CA PHE A 169 -9.37 -18.01 -17.96
C PHE A 169 -10.46 -16.99 -17.65
N LEU A 170 -11.71 -17.27 -18.05
CA LEU A 170 -12.84 -16.39 -17.76
C LEU A 170 -13.10 -16.23 -16.26
N ILE A 171 -12.97 -17.32 -15.48
CA ILE A 171 -13.08 -17.27 -14.02
C ILE A 171 -12.00 -16.34 -13.44
N ASN A 172 -10.77 -16.45 -13.91
CA ASN A 172 -9.68 -15.55 -13.47
C ASN A 172 -9.97 -14.09 -13.81
N GLN A 173 -10.52 -13.80 -15.01
CA GLN A 173 -10.90 -12.43 -15.37
C GLN A 173 -12.02 -11.90 -14.46
N LEU A 174 -13.01 -12.73 -14.15
CA LEU A 174 -14.09 -12.37 -13.23
C LEU A 174 -13.55 -12.10 -11.82
N GLN A 175 -12.63 -12.95 -11.34
CA GLN A 175 -11.95 -12.76 -10.06
C GLN A 175 -11.15 -11.47 -10.03
N PHE A 176 -10.41 -11.16 -11.10
CA PHE A 176 -9.62 -9.93 -11.22
C PHE A 176 -10.51 -8.70 -11.11
N VAL A 177 -11.57 -8.62 -11.92
CA VAL A 177 -12.53 -7.51 -11.88
C VAL A 177 -13.21 -7.43 -10.51
N GLY A 178 -13.65 -8.54 -9.95
CA GLY A 178 -14.28 -8.60 -8.63
C GLY A 178 -13.38 -8.03 -7.53
N MET A 179 -12.10 -8.41 -7.50
CA MET A 179 -11.14 -7.92 -6.50
C MET A 179 -10.84 -6.43 -6.66
N LEU A 180 -10.74 -5.92 -7.90
CA LEU A 180 -10.59 -4.48 -8.13
C LEU A 180 -11.80 -3.68 -7.64
N LEU A 181 -13.01 -4.20 -7.89
CA LEU A 181 -14.26 -3.57 -7.41
C LEU A 181 -14.33 -3.60 -5.87
N LEU A 182 -13.97 -4.71 -5.25
CA LEU A 182 -13.89 -4.82 -3.79
C LEU A 182 -12.88 -3.82 -3.21
N GLY A 183 -11.68 -3.74 -3.81
CA GLY A 183 -10.62 -2.81 -3.38
C GLY A 183 -11.04 -1.34 -3.49
N ARG A 184 -11.82 -1.01 -4.52
CA ARG A 184 -12.24 0.37 -4.78
C ARG A 184 -13.47 0.80 -3.98
N TYR A 185 -14.48 -0.07 -3.85
CA TYR A 185 -15.80 0.29 -3.31
C TYR A 185 -16.04 -0.27 -1.91
N LEU A 186 -15.67 -1.53 -1.64
CA LEU A 186 -15.97 -2.16 -0.37
C LEU A 186 -14.99 -1.76 0.74
N LEU A 187 -13.70 -1.62 0.45
CA LEU A 187 -12.71 -1.25 1.47
C LEU A 187 -13.00 0.10 2.14
N PRO A 188 -13.42 1.16 1.41
CA PRO A 188 -13.79 2.42 2.05
C PRO A 188 -14.96 2.32 3.02
N GLU A 189 -15.95 1.47 2.76
CA GLU A 189 -17.12 1.29 3.63
C GLU A 189 -16.75 0.71 5.01
N ILE A 190 -15.63 -0.03 5.08
CA ILE A 190 -15.11 -0.59 6.35
C ILE A 190 -14.00 0.25 6.97
N GLY A 191 -13.81 1.51 6.50
CA GLY A 191 -12.82 2.45 7.03
C GLY A 191 -11.37 2.20 6.56
N VAL A 192 -11.18 1.37 5.54
CA VAL A 192 -9.87 1.12 4.91
C VAL A 192 -9.73 2.00 3.68
N PRO A 193 -8.55 2.60 3.41
CA PRO A 193 -8.36 3.43 2.23
C PRO A 193 -8.71 2.72 0.92
N ALA A 194 -9.31 3.45 -0.02
CA ALA A 194 -9.68 2.91 -1.33
C ALA A 194 -8.46 2.52 -2.17
N LEU A 195 -8.60 1.51 -3.02
CA LEU A 195 -7.66 1.23 -4.08
C LEU A 195 -7.74 2.32 -5.14
N ILE A 196 -6.64 3.01 -5.38
CA ILE A 196 -6.55 4.06 -6.40
C ILE A 196 -6.11 3.40 -7.73
N LEU A 197 -6.99 3.47 -8.73
CA LEU A 197 -6.70 3.00 -10.07
C LEU A 197 -6.43 4.22 -10.95
N ASN A 198 -5.18 4.41 -11.34
CA ASN A 198 -4.76 5.53 -12.16
C ASN A 198 -4.64 5.12 -13.63
N GLY A 199 -5.07 6.00 -14.54
CA GLY A 199 -4.90 5.82 -15.97
C GLY A 199 -6.00 5.02 -16.67
N SER A 200 -5.68 4.45 -17.84
CA SER A 200 -6.63 3.69 -18.66
C SER A 200 -6.80 2.25 -18.14
N LEU A 201 -7.94 1.63 -18.46
CA LEU A 201 -8.21 0.23 -18.08
C LEU A 201 -7.44 -0.79 -18.93
N VAL A 202 -6.88 -0.37 -20.06
CA VAL A 202 -6.19 -1.27 -21.00
C VAL A 202 -4.98 -1.96 -20.38
N PRO A 203 -4.04 -1.28 -19.68
CA PRO A 203 -2.92 -1.94 -18.99
C PRO A 203 -3.39 -2.99 -17.98
N TYR A 204 -4.45 -2.71 -17.21
CA TYR A 204 -4.99 -3.66 -16.23
C TYR A 204 -5.58 -4.91 -16.91
N ALA A 205 -6.27 -4.74 -18.04
CA ALA A 205 -6.79 -5.86 -18.82
C ALA A 205 -5.66 -6.73 -19.41
N LEU A 206 -4.61 -6.11 -19.94
CA LEU A 206 -3.44 -6.83 -20.45
C LEU A 206 -2.70 -7.56 -19.33
N LEU A 207 -2.50 -6.92 -18.17
CA LEU A 207 -1.89 -7.51 -17.00
C LEU A 207 -2.68 -8.72 -16.52
N SER A 208 -4.02 -8.59 -16.38
CA SER A 208 -4.87 -9.69 -15.94
C SER A 208 -4.82 -10.87 -16.90
N ALA A 209 -4.80 -10.61 -18.21
CA ALA A 209 -4.66 -11.65 -19.22
C ALA A 209 -3.29 -12.36 -19.14
N ALA A 210 -2.20 -11.60 -18.95
CA ALA A 210 -0.86 -12.16 -18.80
C ALA A 210 -0.73 -13.01 -17.53
N VAL A 211 -1.19 -12.50 -16.39
CA VAL A 211 -1.18 -13.22 -15.11
C VAL A 211 -2.04 -14.49 -15.20
N SER A 212 -3.23 -14.41 -15.83
CA SER A 212 -4.09 -15.59 -16.06
C SER A 212 -3.38 -16.63 -16.95
N ALA A 213 -2.72 -16.20 -18.01
CA ALA A 213 -1.98 -17.11 -18.89
C ALA A 213 -0.83 -17.80 -18.14
N ALA A 214 -0.10 -17.06 -17.30
CA ALA A 214 0.96 -17.63 -16.44
C ALA A 214 0.40 -18.65 -15.44
N ALA A 215 -0.70 -18.32 -14.75
CA ALA A 215 -1.36 -19.19 -13.79
C ALA A 215 -1.88 -20.48 -14.43
N LEU A 216 -2.49 -20.39 -15.61
CA LEU A 216 -2.97 -21.53 -16.39
C LEU A 216 -1.81 -22.38 -16.95
N GLY A 217 -0.71 -21.73 -17.38
CA GLY A 217 0.52 -22.43 -17.77
C GLY A 217 1.12 -23.21 -16.62
N TYR A 218 1.16 -22.60 -15.43
CA TYR A 218 1.60 -23.30 -14.23
C TYR A 218 0.68 -24.48 -13.88
N ALA A 219 -0.65 -24.31 -13.97
CA ALA A 219 -1.60 -25.38 -13.77
C ALA A 219 -1.40 -26.56 -14.74
N LEU A 220 -1.14 -26.28 -16.01
CA LEU A 220 -0.80 -27.32 -17.01
C LEU A 220 0.49 -28.04 -16.64
N LEU A 221 1.54 -27.30 -16.23
CA LEU A 221 2.80 -27.89 -15.80
C LEU A 221 2.59 -28.87 -14.65
N ILE A 222 1.90 -28.44 -13.60
CA ILE A 222 1.57 -29.27 -12.43
C ILE A 222 0.74 -30.48 -12.86
N SER A 223 -0.25 -30.28 -13.73
CA SER A 223 -1.09 -31.37 -14.21
C SER A 223 -0.29 -32.48 -14.95
N VAL A 224 0.81 -32.11 -15.61
CA VAL A 224 1.69 -33.08 -16.28
C VAL A 224 2.63 -33.78 -15.29
N CYS A 225 3.15 -33.05 -14.32
CA CYS A 225 4.11 -33.57 -13.33
C CYS A 225 3.44 -34.41 -12.23
N ALA A 226 2.19 -34.11 -11.89
CA ALA A 226 1.50 -34.78 -10.80
C ALA A 226 1.01 -36.18 -11.21
N LYS A 227 1.19 -37.15 -10.30
CA LYS A 227 0.76 -38.54 -10.49
C LYS A 227 -0.65 -38.79 -10.00
N SER A 228 -1.14 -38.03 -9.01
CA SER A 228 -2.48 -38.10 -8.46
C SER A 228 -3.04 -36.69 -8.22
N THR A 229 -4.33 -36.59 -7.90
CA THR A 229 -4.99 -35.33 -7.52
C THR A 229 -4.37 -34.74 -6.27
N GLU A 230 -4.10 -35.55 -5.25
CA GLU A 230 -3.46 -35.13 -4.00
C GLU A 230 -2.06 -34.62 -4.25
N HIS A 231 -1.28 -35.32 -5.10
CA HIS A 231 0.06 -34.89 -5.49
C HIS A 231 0.03 -33.56 -6.25
N ALA A 232 -0.98 -33.34 -7.10
CA ALA A 232 -1.17 -32.07 -7.79
C ALA A 232 -1.42 -30.91 -6.82
N VAL A 233 -2.27 -31.12 -5.81
CA VAL A 233 -2.57 -30.07 -4.80
C VAL A 233 -1.33 -29.73 -3.95
N VAL A 234 -0.60 -30.75 -3.48
CA VAL A 234 0.59 -30.55 -2.63
C VAL A 234 1.71 -29.89 -3.42
N LEU A 235 2.03 -30.41 -4.59
CA LEU A 235 3.12 -29.88 -5.44
C LEU A 235 2.79 -28.47 -5.95
N GLY A 236 1.56 -28.30 -6.45
CA GLY A 236 1.12 -27.02 -7.00
C GLY A 236 0.88 -25.97 -5.95
N GLY A 237 0.17 -26.31 -4.87
CA GLY A 237 -0.08 -25.39 -3.75
C GLY A 237 1.21 -24.97 -3.03
N GLY A 238 2.11 -25.92 -2.77
CA GLY A 238 3.43 -25.64 -2.22
C GLY A 238 4.25 -24.70 -3.13
N GLY A 239 4.22 -24.94 -4.44
CA GLY A 239 4.88 -24.06 -5.41
C GLY A 239 4.29 -22.66 -5.44
N ILE A 240 2.96 -22.50 -5.33
CA ILE A 240 2.31 -21.17 -5.22
C ILE A 240 2.80 -20.41 -3.99
N ILE A 241 2.85 -21.09 -2.83
CA ILE A 241 3.31 -20.46 -1.57
C ILE A 241 4.78 -20.02 -1.70
N LEU A 242 5.63 -20.87 -2.28
CA LEU A 242 7.04 -20.53 -2.51
C LEU A 242 7.19 -19.35 -3.49
N MET A 243 6.45 -19.35 -4.60
CA MET A 243 6.47 -18.26 -5.57
C MET A 243 5.94 -16.96 -4.94
N ALA A 244 4.95 -17.02 -4.07
CA ALA A 244 4.41 -15.85 -3.37
C ALA A 244 5.38 -15.30 -2.32
N ALA A 245 6.05 -16.19 -1.57
CA ALA A 245 7.03 -15.79 -0.57
C ALA A 245 8.25 -15.09 -1.20
N ILE A 246 8.76 -15.66 -2.31
CA ILE A 246 9.90 -15.08 -3.04
C ILE A 246 9.45 -13.87 -3.85
N GLY A 247 8.24 -13.89 -4.42
CA GLY A 247 7.73 -12.89 -5.37
C GLY A 247 7.28 -11.56 -4.80
N GLY A 248 7.45 -11.30 -3.50
CA GLY A 248 7.05 -10.01 -2.92
C GLY A 248 5.57 -9.89 -2.58
N ILE A 249 4.79 -10.99 -2.68
CA ILE A 249 3.36 -11.00 -2.37
C ILE A 249 3.11 -10.86 -0.86
N MET A 250 3.80 -11.68 -0.05
CA MET A 250 3.66 -11.70 1.40
C MET A 250 4.43 -10.56 2.07
N VAL A 251 5.62 -10.29 1.57
CA VAL A 251 6.49 -9.23 2.08
C VAL A 251 6.89 -8.37 0.88
N PRO A 252 6.63 -7.05 0.90
CA PRO A 252 7.00 -6.18 -0.21
C PRO A 252 8.50 -6.25 -0.52
N ALA A 253 8.85 -6.29 -1.81
CA ALA A 253 10.23 -6.47 -2.25
C ALA A 253 11.20 -5.41 -1.69
N HIS A 254 10.73 -4.18 -1.50
CA HIS A 254 11.55 -3.07 -0.99
C HIS A 254 11.97 -3.20 0.49
N VAL A 255 11.32 -4.09 1.28
CA VAL A 255 11.73 -4.38 2.66
C VAL A 255 12.53 -5.68 2.79
N MET A 256 12.76 -6.39 1.68
CA MET A 256 13.56 -7.60 1.66
C MET A 256 15.07 -7.27 1.59
N PRO A 257 15.96 -8.13 2.13
CA PRO A 257 17.41 -8.03 1.90
C PRO A 257 17.75 -8.09 0.40
N GLU A 258 18.83 -7.42 -0.02
CA GLU A 258 19.24 -7.31 -1.43
C GLU A 258 19.31 -8.67 -2.16
N THR A 259 19.82 -9.70 -1.51
CA THR A 259 19.90 -11.06 -2.08
C THR A 259 18.51 -11.64 -2.37
N MET A 260 17.52 -11.37 -1.52
CA MET A 260 16.15 -11.81 -1.75
C MET A 260 15.44 -10.98 -2.82
N GLN A 261 15.73 -9.69 -2.91
CA GLN A 261 15.21 -8.85 -3.99
C GLN A 261 15.62 -9.36 -5.37
N GLN A 262 16.84 -9.86 -5.53
CA GLN A 262 17.28 -10.50 -6.78
C GLN A 262 16.51 -11.78 -7.10
N LEU A 263 16.11 -12.55 -6.08
CA LEU A 263 15.33 -13.77 -6.25
C LEU A 263 13.88 -13.50 -6.68
N THR A 264 13.34 -12.30 -6.42
CA THR A 264 11.96 -11.96 -6.84
C THR A 264 11.75 -12.11 -8.35
N TRP A 265 12.78 -11.85 -9.16
CA TRP A 265 12.74 -11.98 -10.61
C TRP A 265 12.46 -13.40 -11.12
N ILE A 266 12.69 -14.42 -10.30
CA ILE A 266 12.41 -15.83 -10.65
C ILE A 266 10.91 -16.11 -10.54
N SER A 267 10.18 -15.38 -9.69
CA SER A 267 8.77 -15.61 -9.47
C SER A 267 7.89 -14.93 -10.52
N PRO A 268 7.08 -15.70 -11.28
CA PRO A 268 6.14 -15.11 -12.24
C PRO A 268 5.08 -14.25 -11.56
N MET A 269 4.83 -14.41 -10.27
CA MET A 269 3.92 -13.56 -9.51
C MET A 269 4.50 -12.16 -9.30
N ALA A 270 5.82 -12.01 -9.13
CA ALA A 270 6.47 -10.72 -9.00
C ALA A 270 6.35 -9.85 -10.26
N TRP A 271 6.23 -10.47 -11.43
CA TRP A 271 6.08 -9.73 -12.70
C TRP A 271 4.69 -9.10 -12.86
N GLY A 272 3.72 -9.59 -12.10
CA GLY A 272 2.35 -9.05 -12.09
C GLY A 272 2.13 -7.96 -11.04
N LEU A 273 3.04 -7.83 -10.08
CA LEU A 273 2.97 -6.89 -8.97
C LEU A 273 3.60 -5.56 -9.31
#